data_06010543e5521757d1cbafca630f08b8
#
_entry.id   06010543e5521757d1cbafca630f08b8
#
_cell.length_a   1.000
_cell.length_b   1.000
_cell.length_c   1.000
_cell.angle_alpha   90.00
_cell.angle_beta   90.00
_cell.angle_gamma   90.00
#
_symmetry.space_group_name_H-M   'P 1'
#
loop_
_entity.id
_entity.type
_entity.pdbx_description
1 polymer ?
#
loop_
_entity_poly.entity_id
_entity_poly.type
_entity_poly.pdbx_seq_one_letter_code
_entity_poly.pdbx_strand_id
1 'polypeptide(L)'
;EEVSKILSLCNKHKIPVVPFGTGTSLEGNAVGNENGVTLSLEKMNKVLSVNAEDFDCRVQANVTRKQLNEHLRDDGVFFPIDPGADAALGGMASTSASGTMAVKYGTMRTVVSGLTVVLPSGEIVKTGTRTKKSSAGYNLTNLFIGSEGTLGVITEVHLRLSPIPESIMSAVCHFPDLETAVLTSQEVIQYGVP
;
A
#
# COMPACT_ATOMS: atom_id res chain seq x y z
N GLU A 1 -3.88 16.39 11.27
CA GLU A 1 -4.76 17.47 11.76
C GLU A 1 -5.18 18.45 10.65
N GLU A 2 -4.28 18.90 9.75
CA GLU A 2 -4.61 19.80 8.63
C GLU A 2 -5.61 19.14 7.67
N VAL A 3 -5.37 17.89 7.27
CA VAL A 3 -6.30 17.11 6.45
C VAL A 3 -7.69 17.02 7.10
N SER A 4 -7.75 16.81 8.42
CA SER A 4 -8.99 16.76 9.19
C SER A 4 -9.79 18.07 9.09
N LYS A 5 -9.13 19.20 9.25
CA LYS A 5 -9.75 20.53 9.14
C LYS A 5 -10.27 20.80 7.73
N ILE A 6 -9.48 20.43 6.70
CA ILE A 6 -9.86 20.58 5.29
C ILE A 6 -11.11 19.74 4.98
N LEU A 7 -11.09 18.44 5.35
CA LEU A 7 -12.24 17.56 5.09
C LEU A 7 -13.49 18.00 5.82
N SER A 8 -13.38 18.39 7.10
CA SER A 8 -14.50 18.97 7.86
C SER A 8 -15.12 20.18 7.16
N LEU A 9 -14.27 21.10 6.69
CA LEU A 9 -14.73 22.30 5.99
C LEU A 9 -15.41 21.96 4.67
N CYS A 10 -14.78 21.11 3.85
CA CYS A 10 -15.33 20.67 2.58
C CYS A 10 -16.66 19.92 2.75
N ASN A 11 -16.75 19.05 3.77
CA ASN A 11 -18.00 18.34 4.06
C ASN A 11 -19.14 19.29 4.48
N LYS A 12 -18.84 20.28 5.31
CA LYS A 12 -19.81 21.33 5.70
C LYS A 12 -20.39 22.06 4.48
N HIS A 13 -19.56 22.33 3.49
CA HIS A 13 -19.96 23.05 2.27
C HIS A 13 -20.31 22.14 1.11
N LYS A 14 -20.32 20.81 1.29
CA LYS A 14 -20.60 19.80 0.25
C LYS A 14 -19.66 19.90 -0.95
N ILE A 15 -18.40 20.26 -0.70
CA ILE A 15 -17.34 20.36 -1.72
C ILE A 15 -16.70 18.96 -1.86
N PRO A 16 -16.66 18.37 -3.07
CA PRO A 16 -15.96 17.11 -3.32
C PRO A 16 -14.45 17.25 -3.07
N VAL A 17 -13.83 16.24 -2.49
CA VAL A 17 -12.39 16.20 -2.25
C VAL A 17 -11.80 14.96 -2.90
N VAL A 18 -10.76 15.14 -3.72
CA VAL A 18 -9.98 14.06 -4.32
C VAL A 18 -8.59 14.06 -3.70
N PRO A 19 -8.22 13.03 -2.91
CA PRO A 19 -6.86 12.90 -2.39
C PRO A 19 -5.89 12.56 -3.53
N PHE A 20 -4.75 13.23 -3.55
CA PHE A 20 -3.74 13.06 -4.59
C PHE A 20 -2.38 12.73 -3.98
N GLY A 21 -1.81 11.59 -4.36
CA GLY A 21 -0.45 11.18 -4.05
C GLY A 21 0.49 11.40 -5.24
N THR A 22 1.01 10.33 -5.84
CA THR A 22 1.87 10.37 -7.04
C THR A 22 1.09 10.41 -8.36
N GLY A 23 -0.23 10.26 -8.34
CA GLY A 23 -1.07 10.31 -9.53
C GLY A 23 -0.86 9.18 -10.54
N THR A 24 -0.30 8.04 -10.12
CA THR A 24 0.07 6.92 -10.99
C THR A 24 -1.08 5.97 -11.31
N SER A 25 -2.27 6.17 -10.75
CA SER A 25 -3.45 5.35 -11.03
C SER A 25 -3.94 5.53 -12.47
N LEU A 26 -4.32 4.43 -13.11
CA LEU A 26 -4.83 4.41 -14.49
C LEU A 26 -6.35 4.57 -14.58
N GLU A 27 -7.07 4.45 -13.46
CA GLU A 27 -8.53 4.36 -13.44
C GLU A 27 -9.24 5.70 -13.27
N GLY A 28 -8.49 6.80 -13.27
CA GLY A 28 -9.06 8.16 -13.22
C GLY A 28 -9.46 8.64 -11.82
N ASN A 29 -9.29 7.84 -10.77
CA ASN A 29 -9.64 8.19 -9.39
C ASN A 29 -8.81 9.34 -8.80
N ALA A 30 -7.69 9.71 -9.44
CA ALA A 30 -6.87 10.88 -9.08
C ALA A 30 -7.27 12.16 -9.84
N VAL A 31 -8.27 12.09 -10.74
CA VAL A 31 -8.74 13.24 -11.52
C VAL A 31 -9.70 14.06 -10.68
N GLY A 32 -9.39 15.35 -10.52
CA GLY A 32 -10.25 16.28 -9.78
C GLY A 32 -11.58 16.58 -10.50
N ASN A 33 -12.62 16.85 -9.72
CA ASN A 33 -13.88 17.37 -10.24
C ASN A 33 -13.82 18.88 -10.47
N GLU A 34 -14.55 19.40 -11.45
CA GLU A 34 -14.56 20.82 -11.81
C GLU A 34 -14.90 21.77 -10.63
N ASN A 35 -15.72 21.31 -9.67
CA ASN A 35 -16.13 22.09 -8.49
C ASN A 35 -15.57 21.49 -7.19
N GLY A 36 -14.48 20.74 -7.26
CA GLY A 36 -13.89 20.05 -6.12
C GLY A 36 -12.54 20.60 -5.70
N VAL A 37 -12.01 20.02 -4.63
CA VAL A 37 -10.67 20.27 -4.12
C VAL A 37 -9.79 19.03 -4.36
N THR A 38 -8.66 19.22 -5.02
CA THR A 38 -7.61 18.20 -5.06
C THR A 38 -6.69 18.41 -3.87
N LEU A 39 -6.69 17.44 -2.96
CA LEU A 39 -5.90 17.47 -1.73
C LEU A 39 -4.56 16.76 -1.96
N SER A 40 -3.50 17.53 -2.25
CA SER A 40 -2.15 16.97 -2.40
C SER A 40 -1.60 16.50 -1.05
N LEU A 41 -1.12 15.26 -1.02
CA LEU A 41 -0.44 14.66 0.13
C LEU A 41 1.09 14.68 -0.02
N GLU A 42 1.63 15.40 -1.00
CA GLU A 42 3.06 15.43 -1.35
C GLU A 42 3.98 15.67 -0.15
N LYS A 43 3.56 16.53 0.78
CA LYS A 43 4.32 16.85 2.00
C LYS A 43 4.27 15.76 3.07
N MET A 44 3.44 14.73 2.90
CA MET A 44 3.32 13.59 3.82
C MET A 44 4.27 12.45 3.39
N ASN A 45 5.56 12.70 3.36
CA ASN A 45 6.59 11.84 2.78
C ASN A 45 7.65 11.36 3.78
N LYS A 46 7.31 11.28 5.08
CA LYS A 46 8.25 10.85 6.12
C LYS A 46 8.08 9.38 6.48
N VAL A 47 9.20 8.67 6.62
CA VAL A 47 9.27 7.40 7.34
C VAL A 47 9.23 7.75 8.83
N LEU A 48 8.21 7.27 9.55
CA LEU A 48 7.94 7.66 10.93
C LEU A 48 8.65 6.75 11.94
N SER A 49 8.71 5.45 11.63
CA SER A 49 9.44 4.47 12.43
C SER A 49 9.76 3.23 11.60
N VAL A 50 10.89 2.60 11.88
CA VAL A 50 11.29 1.29 11.37
C VAL A 50 11.61 0.41 12.58
N ASN A 51 11.05 -0.79 12.62
CA ASN A 51 11.32 -1.81 13.61
C ASN A 51 11.76 -3.07 12.84
N ALA A 52 13.03 -3.10 12.42
CA ALA A 52 13.56 -4.16 11.56
C ALA A 52 13.47 -5.54 12.22
N GLU A 53 13.70 -5.61 13.53
CA GLU A 53 13.62 -6.86 14.32
C GLU A 53 12.18 -7.41 14.38
N ASP A 54 11.16 -6.54 14.32
CA ASP A 54 9.74 -6.91 14.32
C ASP A 54 9.17 -7.02 12.91
N PHE A 55 9.96 -6.74 11.88
CA PHE A 55 9.54 -6.73 10.47
C PHE A 55 8.37 -5.79 10.20
N ASP A 56 8.38 -4.59 10.77
CA ASP A 56 7.36 -3.58 10.50
C ASP A 56 7.93 -2.16 10.40
N CYS A 57 7.17 -1.30 9.74
CA CYS A 57 7.43 0.13 9.72
C CYS A 57 6.13 0.93 9.67
N ARG A 58 6.24 2.22 9.98
CA ARG A 58 5.16 3.20 9.83
C ARG A 58 5.64 4.36 8.98
N VAL A 59 4.84 4.69 7.98
CA VAL A 59 5.16 5.73 7.01
C VAL A 59 3.98 6.67 6.80
N GLN A 60 4.25 7.89 6.36
CA GLN A 60 3.23 8.78 5.85
C GLN A 60 2.81 8.36 4.42
N ALA A 61 1.59 8.74 4.04
CA ALA A 61 0.92 8.22 2.85
C ALA A 61 1.66 8.47 1.53
N ASN A 62 2.45 9.54 1.42
CA ASN A 62 3.14 9.87 0.17
C ASN A 62 4.60 9.37 0.10
N VAL A 63 5.06 8.60 1.07
CA VAL A 63 6.32 7.85 0.91
C VAL A 63 6.15 6.86 -0.24
N THR A 64 7.06 6.87 -1.21
CA THR A 64 7.02 5.91 -2.31
C THR A 64 7.70 4.59 -1.95
N ARG A 65 7.38 3.53 -2.71
CA ARG A 65 8.02 2.22 -2.53
C ARG A 65 9.55 2.33 -2.63
N LYS A 66 10.05 3.06 -3.61
CA LYS A 66 11.50 3.21 -3.81
C LYS A 66 12.15 3.98 -2.67
N GLN A 67 11.53 5.07 -2.22
CA GLN A 67 12.02 5.83 -1.07
C GLN A 67 12.08 4.99 0.20
N LEU A 68 11.05 4.16 0.45
CA LEU A 68 11.05 3.26 1.60
C LEU A 68 12.17 2.22 1.49
N ASN A 69 12.31 1.53 0.36
CA ASN A 69 13.34 0.50 0.19
C ASN A 69 14.77 1.08 0.19
N GLU A 70 14.95 2.31 -0.28
CA GLU A 70 16.24 3.01 -0.14
C GLU A 70 16.53 3.34 1.34
N HIS A 71 15.52 3.72 2.10
CA HIS A 71 15.65 3.96 3.53
C HIS A 71 16.00 2.68 4.32
N LEU A 72 15.47 1.53 3.89
CA LEU A 72 15.63 0.23 4.55
C LEU A 72 16.87 -0.56 4.08
N ARG A 73 17.65 -0.06 3.13
CA ARG A 73 18.70 -0.82 2.43
C ARG A 73 19.74 -1.48 3.36
N ASP A 74 20.00 -0.85 4.50
CA ASP A 74 21.02 -1.30 5.47
C ASP A 74 20.41 -2.05 6.66
N ASP A 75 19.08 -2.19 6.71
CA ASP A 75 18.34 -2.80 7.83
C ASP A 75 18.09 -4.31 7.67
N GLY A 76 18.51 -4.91 6.55
CA GLY A 76 18.28 -6.34 6.25
C GLY A 76 16.85 -6.72 5.94
N VAL A 77 15.98 -5.74 5.77
CA VAL A 77 14.55 -5.90 5.46
C VAL A 77 14.14 -5.05 4.26
N PHE A 78 13.04 -5.41 3.62
CA PHE A 78 12.50 -4.64 2.50
C PHE A 78 10.98 -4.70 2.44
N PHE A 79 10.39 -3.74 1.74
CA PHE A 79 8.97 -3.73 1.42
C PHE A 79 8.72 -4.43 0.08
N PRO A 80 7.93 -5.54 0.06
CA PRO A 80 7.94 -6.47 -1.07
C PRO A 80 6.94 -6.16 -2.20
N ILE A 81 5.97 -5.26 -2.02
CA ILE A 81 4.96 -5.01 -3.08
C ILE A 81 5.54 -4.10 -4.15
N ASP A 82 5.56 -4.58 -5.40
CA ASP A 82 6.30 -3.99 -6.52
C ASP A 82 5.43 -3.66 -7.74
N PRO A 83 4.47 -2.73 -7.63
CA PRO A 83 3.74 -2.28 -8.80
C PRO A 83 4.69 -1.68 -9.85
N GLY A 84 4.30 -1.67 -11.12
CA GLY A 84 5.14 -1.17 -12.20
C GLY A 84 5.55 0.31 -12.06
N ALA A 85 4.70 1.13 -11.46
CA ALA A 85 5.00 2.53 -11.16
C ALA A 85 5.64 2.71 -9.77
N ASP A 86 6.43 3.78 -9.60
CA ASP A 86 6.87 4.21 -8.27
C ASP A 86 5.74 4.99 -7.59
N ALA A 87 4.84 4.24 -6.97
CA ALA A 87 3.62 4.76 -6.37
C ALA A 87 3.79 5.08 -4.87
N ALA A 88 2.99 6.05 -4.41
CA ALA A 88 2.88 6.39 -2.99
C ALA A 88 2.18 5.27 -2.21
N LEU A 89 2.68 4.93 -1.03
CA LEU A 89 2.20 3.80 -0.23
C LEU A 89 0.75 3.96 0.23
N GLY A 90 0.30 5.19 0.50
CA GLY A 90 -1.12 5.47 0.76
C GLY A 90 -2.00 5.22 -0.46
N GLY A 91 -1.53 5.62 -1.65
CA GLY A 91 -2.20 5.32 -2.92
C GLY A 91 -2.24 3.83 -3.21
N MET A 92 -1.11 3.12 -2.98
CA MET A 92 -1.05 1.66 -3.12
C MET A 92 -2.03 0.94 -2.17
N ALA A 93 -2.16 1.40 -0.93
CA ALA A 93 -3.16 0.87 -0.01
C ALA A 93 -4.58 1.16 -0.52
N SER A 94 -4.82 2.39 -0.98
CA SER A 94 -6.13 2.84 -1.49
C SER A 94 -6.61 2.03 -2.69
N THR A 95 -5.71 1.63 -3.60
CA THR A 95 -6.04 0.82 -4.79
C THR A 95 -5.86 -0.69 -4.59
N SER A 96 -5.48 -1.13 -3.37
CA SER A 96 -5.12 -2.54 -3.10
C SER A 96 -4.06 -3.09 -4.07
N ALA A 97 -3.01 -2.30 -4.29
CA ALA A 97 -1.98 -2.59 -5.28
C ALA A 97 -1.32 -3.96 -5.07
N SER A 98 -0.88 -4.54 -6.16
CA SER A 98 -0.08 -5.76 -6.22
C SER A 98 1.11 -5.56 -7.17
N GLY A 99 1.91 -6.59 -7.39
CA GLY A 99 3.02 -6.57 -8.31
C GLY A 99 3.48 -7.98 -8.67
N THR A 100 4.62 -8.11 -9.33
CA THR A 100 5.14 -9.41 -9.78
C THR A 100 5.50 -10.32 -8.61
N MET A 101 5.91 -9.74 -7.47
CA MET A 101 6.25 -10.48 -6.25
C MET A 101 5.02 -10.94 -5.44
N ALA A 102 3.79 -10.66 -5.92
CA ALA A 102 2.57 -10.99 -5.20
C ALA A 102 2.35 -12.49 -4.98
N VAL A 103 2.89 -13.35 -5.84
CA VAL A 103 2.82 -14.82 -5.70
C VAL A 103 3.43 -15.25 -4.37
N LYS A 104 4.55 -14.67 -3.99
CA LYS A 104 5.24 -14.97 -2.72
C LYS A 104 4.74 -14.13 -1.55
N TYR A 105 4.64 -12.82 -1.74
CA TYR A 105 4.45 -11.87 -0.65
C TYR A 105 3.02 -11.36 -0.51
N GLY A 106 2.14 -11.71 -1.44
CA GLY A 106 0.76 -11.24 -1.47
C GLY A 106 0.62 -9.82 -2.01
N THR A 107 -0.41 -9.13 -1.58
CA THR A 107 -0.77 -7.77 -2.03
C THR A 107 -0.74 -6.79 -0.85
N MET A 108 -1.11 -5.54 -1.08
CA MET A 108 -1.29 -4.55 0.00
C MET A 108 -2.20 -5.06 1.11
N ARG A 109 -3.23 -5.87 0.82
CA ARG A 109 -4.08 -6.51 1.83
C ARG A 109 -3.32 -7.40 2.81
N THR A 110 -2.24 -8.01 2.35
CA THR A 110 -1.42 -8.92 3.17
C THR A 110 -0.43 -8.15 4.04
N VAL A 111 0.16 -7.08 3.49
CA VAL A 111 1.29 -6.39 4.13
C VAL A 111 0.89 -5.17 4.95
N VAL A 112 -0.30 -4.59 4.72
CA VAL A 112 -0.78 -3.48 5.55
C VAL A 112 -1.38 -4.02 6.84
N SER A 113 -0.79 -3.66 7.97
CA SER A 113 -1.24 -4.06 9.30
C SER A 113 -2.15 -3.04 9.98
N GLY A 114 -2.10 -1.78 9.56
CA GLY A 114 -2.92 -0.71 10.10
C GLY A 114 -2.84 0.57 9.27
N LEU A 115 -3.80 1.44 9.49
CA LEU A 115 -3.93 2.72 8.78
C LEU A 115 -4.31 3.83 9.76
N THR A 116 -3.86 5.05 9.48
CA THR A 116 -4.46 6.28 9.99
C THR A 116 -5.23 6.93 8.83
N VAL A 117 -6.53 7.07 9.00
CA VAL A 117 -7.46 7.57 7.97
C VAL A 117 -8.22 8.76 8.52
N VAL A 118 -8.43 9.77 7.69
CA VAL A 118 -9.32 10.89 7.99
C VAL A 118 -10.62 10.68 7.22
N LEU A 119 -11.72 10.55 7.95
CA LEU A 119 -13.06 10.39 7.37
C LEU A 119 -13.57 11.70 6.75
N PRO A 120 -14.58 11.66 5.88
CA PRO A 120 -15.20 12.87 5.32
C PRO A 120 -15.72 13.84 6.38
N SER A 121 -16.09 13.36 7.57
CA SER A 121 -16.45 14.18 8.73
C SER A 121 -15.29 15.01 9.30
N GLY A 122 -14.05 14.66 8.96
CA GLY A 122 -12.83 15.19 9.58
C GLY A 122 -12.35 14.36 10.78
N GLU A 123 -13.08 13.33 11.19
CA GLU A 123 -12.66 12.42 12.25
C GLU A 123 -11.43 11.62 11.84
N ILE A 124 -10.46 11.51 12.75
CA ILE A 124 -9.24 10.73 12.54
C ILE A 124 -9.43 9.35 13.17
N VAL A 125 -9.39 8.33 12.34
CA VAL A 125 -9.56 6.93 12.75
C VAL A 125 -8.25 6.18 12.58
N LYS A 126 -7.90 5.35 13.56
CA LYS A 126 -6.78 4.41 13.47
C LYS A 126 -7.34 3.00 13.42
N THR A 127 -6.88 2.21 12.46
CA THR A 127 -7.29 0.83 12.27
C THR A 127 -6.12 -0.12 12.44
N GLY A 128 -6.43 -1.36 12.79
CA GLY A 128 -5.41 -2.40 12.90
C GLY A 128 -4.47 -2.23 14.11
N THR A 129 -3.47 -3.06 14.14
CA THR A 129 -2.41 -3.10 15.16
C THR A 129 -1.10 -3.55 14.53
N ARG A 130 0.02 -3.45 15.25
CA ARG A 130 1.32 -4.01 14.82
C ARG A 130 1.34 -5.54 14.79
N THR A 131 0.42 -6.19 15.51
CA THR A 131 0.41 -7.64 15.62
C THR A 131 0.04 -8.33 14.30
N LYS A 132 0.66 -9.47 14.03
CA LYS A 132 0.39 -10.26 12.82
C LYS A 132 -1.02 -10.85 12.80
N LYS A 133 -1.59 -11.11 13.98
CA LYS A 133 -2.89 -11.76 14.16
C LYS A 133 -3.76 -10.95 15.13
N SER A 134 -5.02 -10.77 14.77
CA SER A 134 -6.06 -10.28 15.66
C SER A 134 -7.34 -11.09 15.42
N SER A 135 -8.03 -11.44 16.50
CA SER A 135 -9.36 -12.08 16.46
C SER A 135 -10.46 -11.12 16.94
N ALA A 136 -10.14 -9.87 17.20
CA ALA A 136 -11.06 -8.89 17.79
C ALA A 136 -11.71 -8.01 16.71
N GLY A 137 -13.05 -8.03 16.66
CA GLY A 137 -13.88 -7.13 15.89
C GLY A 137 -13.77 -7.27 14.36
N TYR A 138 -14.27 -6.28 13.67
CA TYR A 138 -14.19 -6.21 12.21
C TYR A 138 -12.80 -5.80 11.74
N ASN A 139 -12.39 -6.31 10.57
CA ASN A 139 -11.15 -5.88 9.93
C ASN A 139 -11.36 -4.57 9.15
N LEU A 140 -11.35 -3.45 9.86
CA LEU A 140 -11.51 -2.13 9.28
C LEU A 140 -10.33 -1.73 8.40
N THR A 141 -9.13 -2.25 8.64
CA THR A 141 -7.98 -2.01 7.78
C THR A 141 -8.27 -2.48 6.36
N ASN A 142 -8.78 -3.70 6.20
CA ASN A 142 -9.14 -4.24 4.90
C ASN A 142 -10.37 -3.58 4.26
N LEU A 143 -11.20 -2.89 5.04
CA LEU A 143 -12.28 -2.08 4.51
C LEU A 143 -11.74 -0.85 3.73
N PHE A 144 -10.71 -0.19 4.27
CA PHE A 144 -10.09 0.97 3.62
C PHE A 144 -9.14 0.60 2.48
N ILE A 145 -8.54 -0.60 2.50
CA ILE A 145 -7.69 -1.09 1.42
C ILE A 145 -8.55 -1.41 0.20
N GLY A 146 -8.27 -0.73 -0.92
CA GLY A 146 -9.06 -0.83 -2.13
C GLY A 146 -10.31 0.05 -2.13
N SER A 147 -10.42 1.01 -1.21
CA SER A 147 -11.53 1.97 -1.15
C SER A 147 -11.42 3.12 -2.16
N GLU A 148 -10.25 3.29 -2.78
CA GLU A 148 -9.97 4.31 -3.80
C GLU A 148 -10.37 5.75 -3.40
N GLY A 149 -10.20 6.06 -2.10
CA GLY A 149 -10.53 7.37 -1.54
C GLY A 149 -12.00 7.59 -1.22
N THR A 150 -12.90 6.63 -1.49
CA THR A 150 -14.36 6.78 -1.29
C THR A 150 -14.77 6.79 0.18
N LEU A 151 -13.97 6.20 1.08
CA LEU A 151 -14.28 6.11 2.51
C LEU A 151 -13.53 7.13 3.37
N GLY A 152 -12.43 7.68 2.87
CA GLY A 152 -11.60 8.63 3.60
C GLY A 152 -10.22 8.79 3.01
N VAL A 153 -9.42 9.68 3.59
CA VAL A 153 -8.05 9.98 3.18
C VAL A 153 -7.07 9.23 4.07
N ILE A 154 -6.31 8.31 3.49
CA ILE A 154 -5.23 7.61 4.18
C ILE A 154 -4.07 8.58 4.37
N THR A 155 -3.61 8.77 5.60
CA THR A 155 -2.53 9.67 5.95
C THR A 155 -1.27 8.97 6.46
N GLU A 156 -1.43 7.80 7.09
CA GLU A 156 -0.31 6.96 7.51
C GLU A 156 -0.63 5.49 7.22
N VAL A 157 0.43 4.72 6.94
CA VAL A 157 0.35 3.29 6.67
C VAL A 157 1.33 2.56 7.57
N HIS A 158 0.84 1.53 8.26
CA HIS A 158 1.65 0.55 8.97
C HIS A 158 1.86 -0.65 8.06
N LEU A 159 3.11 -0.97 7.79
CA LEU A 159 3.51 -1.97 6.82
C LEU A 159 4.29 -3.10 7.49
N ARG A 160 4.08 -4.31 7.00
CA ARG A 160 4.94 -5.45 7.26
C ARG A 160 6.05 -5.48 6.23
N LEU A 161 7.25 -5.75 6.72
CA LEU A 161 8.44 -5.90 5.93
C LEU A 161 8.80 -7.40 5.79
N SER A 162 9.64 -7.70 4.84
CA SER A 162 10.17 -9.04 4.62
C SER A 162 11.70 -9.02 4.77
N PRO A 163 12.32 -10.09 5.26
CA PRO A 163 13.77 -10.18 5.27
C PRO A 163 14.31 -10.23 3.84
N ILE A 164 15.46 -9.61 3.62
CA ILE A 164 16.19 -9.75 2.36
C ILE A 164 16.70 -11.20 2.25
N PRO A 165 16.39 -11.92 1.16
CA PRO A 165 16.87 -13.28 0.99
C PRO A 165 18.39 -13.32 0.84
N GLU A 166 19.04 -14.33 1.40
CA GLU A 166 20.51 -14.51 1.33
C GLU A 166 21.01 -14.62 -0.12
N SER A 167 20.20 -15.22 -0.99
CA SER A 167 20.55 -15.37 -2.41
C SER A 167 19.30 -15.29 -3.28
N ILE A 168 19.49 -14.73 -4.47
CA ILE A 168 18.45 -14.67 -5.50
C ILE A 168 19.03 -15.35 -6.74
N MET A 169 18.26 -16.28 -7.29
CA MET A 169 18.57 -16.92 -8.58
C MET A 169 17.45 -16.60 -9.57
N SER A 170 17.83 -16.41 -10.82
CA SER A 170 16.89 -16.28 -11.92
C SER A 170 17.22 -17.27 -13.03
N ALA A 171 16.21 -17.82 -13.68
CA ALA A 171 16.36 -18.72 -14.81
C ALA A 171 15.38 -18.33 -15.93
N VAL A 172 15.83 -18.56 -17.17
CA VAL A 172 14.97 -18.46 -18.36
C VAL A 172 14.86 -19.85 -18.96
N CYS A 173 13.63 -20.32 -19.09
CA CYS A 173 13.34 -21.63 -19.69
C CYS A 173 12.54 -21.44 -20.97
N HIS A 174 12.93 -22.18 -22.01
CA HIS A 174 12.21 -22.24 -23.28
C HIS A 174 11.38 -23.52 -23.35
N PHE A 175 10.14 -23.41 -23.77
CA PHE A 175 9.21 -24.53 -23.88
C PHE A 175 8.76 -24.73 -25.33
N PRO A 176 8.50 -25.98 -25.75
CA PRO A 176 8.05 -26.25 -27.12
C PRO A 176 6.65 -25.72 -27.41
N ASP A 177 5.80 -25.62 -26.39
CA ASP A 177 4.41 -25.19 -26.50
C ASP A 177 3.93 -24.52 -25.19
N LEU A 178 2.77 -23.88 -25.25
CA LEU A 178 2.15 -23.18 -24.15
C LEU A 178 1.70 -24.11 -23.02
N GLU A 179 1.20 -25.30 -23.37
CA GLU A 179 0.72 -26.28 -22.39
C GLU A 179 1.83 -26.73 -21.47
N THR A 180 3.00 -27.09 -22.02
CA THR A 180 4.18 -27.48 -21.25
C THR A 180 4.65 -26.34 -20.33
N ALA A 181 4.63 -25.10 -20.79
CA ALA A 181 5.00 -23.94 -19.97
C ALA A 181 4.06 -23.76 -18.77
N VAL A 182 2.75 -23.89 -19.00
CA VAL A 182 1.72 -23.75 -17.95
C VAL A 182 1.83 -24.89 -16.93
N LEU A 183 1.96 -26.14 -17.38
CA LEU A 183 2.10 -27.29 -16.49
C LEU A 183 3.36 -27.17 -15.61
N THR A 184 4.49 -26.78 -16.19
CA THR A 184 5.73 -26.55 -15.43
C THR A 184 5.54 -25.46 -14.38
N SER A 185 4.85 -24.36 -14.72
CA SER A 185 4.56 -23.28 -13.76
C SER A 185 3.69 -23.77 -12.60
N GLN A 186 2.71 -24.63 -12.87
CA GLN A 186 1.87 -25.25 -11.83
C GLN A 186 2.69 -26.16 -10.91
N GLU A 187 3.56 -26.98 -11.46
CA GLU A 187 4.43 -27.85 -10.67
C GLU A 187 5.38 -27.06 -9.77
N VAL A 188 6.02 -26.01 -10.30
CA VAL A 188 6.91 -25.13 -9.51
C VAL A 188 6.17 -24.56 -8.29
N ILE A 189 4.94 -24.06 -8.47
CA ILE A 189 4.13 -23.55 -7.37
C ILE A 189 3.77 -24.65 -6.37
N GLN A 190 3.41 -25.85 -6.84
CA GLN A 190 3.06 -26.99 -5.98
C GLN A 190 4.24 -27.46 -5.13
N TYR A 191 5.46 -27.39 -5.66
CA TYR A 191 6.67 -27.70 -4.90
C TYR A 191 7.04 -26.61 -3.87
N GLY A 192 6.30 -25.51 -3.83
CA GLY A 192 6.54 -24.41 -2.91
C GLY A 192 7.82 -23.62 -3.21
N VAL A 193 8.28 -23.66 -4.46
CA VAL A 193 9.38 -22.84 -4.95
C VAL A 193 8.76 -21.50 -5.38
N PRO A 194 9.01 -20.41 -4.65
CA PRO A 194 8.39 -19.12 -4.93
C PRO A 194 9.15 -18.34 -5.99
#